data_b8d63450c381baa6614b470b4ff29d16
#
_entry.id   b8d63450c381baa6614b470b4ff29d16
#
_cell.length_a   1.000
_cell.length_b   1.000
_cell.length_c   1.000
_cell.angle_alpha   90.00
_cell.angle_beta   90.00
_cell.angle_gamma   90.00
#
_symmetry.space_group_name_H-M   'P 1'
#
loop_
_entity.id
_entity.type
_entity.pdbx_description
1 polymer ?
#
loop_
_entity_poly.entity_id
_entity_poly.type
_entity_poly.pdbx_seq_one_letter_code
_entity_poly.pdbx_strand_id
1 'polypeptide(L)'
;MSVLRSIPFASDIIEEIAGIIGNESSTGEGTVIVFPGKRPSLYLKARLATLAGPRAFFPPRCFSLDQFIDEIARRQNPGYADIDHGDAAFILFGLIRSLGAFERHALAGKGFGDFLHWGRHLLSFIDRLDMEGIENSALVNVERNASIGYDVPQSINELLSNISLIRSEFHRVLGEGRWFTRGTKRIAAVEETGVRVPDDLRRVVFAGLFGL
;
A
#
# COMPACT_ATOMS: atom_id res chain seq x y z
N MET A 1 4.31 15.69 18.21
CA MET A 1 5.31 14.82 18.85
C MET A 1 4.84 13.39 18.71
N SER A 2 5.60 12.52 18.04
CA SER A 2 5.30 11.08 17.96
C SER A 2 5.85 10.36 19.19
N VAL A 3 5.08 9.44 19.76
CA VAL A 3 5.48 8.65 20.93
C VAL A 3 5.42 7.18 20.54
N LEU A 4 6.55 6.49 20.68
CA LEU A 4 6.62 5.04 20.55
C LEU A 4 6.45 4.42 21.94
N ARG A 5 5.49 3.50 22.06
CA ARG A 5 5.28 2.73 23.30
C ARG A 5 5.42 1.24 23.00
N SER A 6 6.36 0.60 23.66
CA SER A 6 6.48 -0.85 23.63
C SER A 6 5.58 -1.46 24.71
N ILE A 7 4.81 -2.47 24.32
CA ILE A 7 3.90 -3.20 25.21
C ILE A 7 4.39 -4.65 25.26
N PRO A 8 4.52 -5.26 26.45
CA PRO A 8 4.89 -6.66 26.59
C PRO A 8 3.90 -7.57 25.85
N PHE A 9 4.39 -8.62 25.21
CA PHE A 9 3.55 -9.56 24.45
C PHE A 9 2.45 -10.21 25.28
N ALA A 10 2.65 -10.32 26.60
CA ALA A 10 1.66 -10.84 27.55
C ALA A 10 0.56 -9.85 27.93
N SER A 11 0.68 -8.57 27.54
CA SER A 11 -0.32 -7.54 27.83
C SER A 11 -1.42 -7.53 26.78
N ASP A 12 -2.65 -7.23 27.22
CA ASP A 12 -3.77 -7.05 26.30
C ASP A 12 -3.70 -5.66 25.66
N ILE A 13 -3.36 -5.63 24.36
CA ILE A 13 -3.27 -4.39 23.59
C ILE A 13 -4.61 -3.62 23.53
N ILE A 14 -5.74 -4.33 23.58
CA ILE A 14 -7.07 -3.71 23.56
C ILE A 14 -7.33 -2.95 24.86
N GLU A 15 -6.95 -3.53 26.01
CA GLU A 15 -7.06 -2.86 27.30
C GLU A 15 -6.18 -1.62 27.37
N GLU A 16 -4.94 -1.72 26.87
CA GLU A 16 -4.00 -0.59 26.83
C GLU A 16 -4.54 0.57 25.98
N ILE A 17 -5.05 0.26 24.80
CA ILE A 17 -5.65 1.28 23.92
C ILE A 17 -6.92 1.86 24.53
N ALA A 18 -7.78 1.01 25.11
CA ALA A 18 -8.99 1.46 25.78
C ALA A 18 -8.67 2.39 26.96
N GLY A 19 -7.61 2.11 27.72
CA GLY A 19 -7.11 2.98 28.79
C GLY A 19 -6.62 4.33 28.28
N ILE A 20 -5.89 4.36 27.16
CA ILE A 20 -5.42 5.61 26.51
C ILE A 20 -6.60 6.48 26.08
N ILE A 21 -7.65 5.88 25.52
CA ILE A 21 -8.85 6.60 25.06
C ILE A 21 -9.73 7.03 26.24
N GLY A 22 -9.93 6.14 27.22
CA GLY A 22 -10.82 6.37 28.35
C GLY A 22 -10.33 7.43 29.33
N ASN A 23 -9.02 7.63 29.43
CA ASN A 23 -8.41 8.66 30.29
C ASN A 23 -8.51 10.08 29.73
N GLU A 24 -8.90 10.20 28.47
CA GLU A 24 -9.09 11.51 27.84
C GLU A 24 -10.56 11.89 27.89
N SER A 25 -10.86 13.00 28.53
CA SER A 25 -12.21 13.57 28.68
C SER A 25 -12.83 13.99 27.33
N SER A 26 -12.14 13.82 26.24
CA SER A 26 -12.64 14.04 24.88
C SER A 26 -13.16 12.73 24.31
N THR A 27 -14.41 12.69 23.95
CA THR A 27 -15.02 11.76 23.02
C THR A 27 -13.97 11.36 21.96
N GLY A 28 -13.89 10.09 21.57
CA GLY A 28 -12.93 9.57 20.59
C GLY A 28 -12.89 10.29 19.25
N GLU A 29 -13.44 11.50 19.21
CA GLU A 29 -13.56 12.43 18.11
C GLU A 29 -12.16 12.95 17.69
N GLY A 30 -11.83 12.76 16.42
CA GLY A 30 -10.51 13.10 15.89
C GLY A 30 -9.41 12.07 16.20
N THR A 31 -9.73 10.96 16.87
CA THR A 31 -8.79 9.85 17.07
C THR A 31 -9.02 8.75 16.07
N VAL A 32 -7.96 8.36 15.39
CA VAL A 32 -7.92 7.21 14.48
C VAL A 32 -7.01 6.14 15.05
N ILE A 33 -7.45 4.89 14.98
CA ILE A 33 -6.66 3.74 15.39
C ILE A 33 -6.48 2.82 14.19
N VAL A 34 -5.23 2.50 13.90
CA VAL A 34 -4.84 1.67 12.79
C VAL A 34 -4.29 0.35 13.31
N PHE A 35 -4.91 -0.75 12.90
CA PHE A 35 -4.51 -2.11 13.21
C PHE A 35 -3.97 -2.83 11.97
N PRO A 36 -3.18 -3.91 12.11
CA PRO A 36 -2.77 -4.74 10.98
C PRO A 36 -3.96 -5.32 10.21
N GLY A 37 -5.07 -5.58 10.91
CA GLY A 37 -6.28 -6.19 10.34
C GLY A 37 -7.56 -5.64 10.97
N LYS A 38 -8.71 -6.13 10.51
CA LYS A 38 -10.03 -5.62 10.93
C LYS A 38 -10.51 -6.13 12.28
N ARG A 39 -10.09 -7.34 12.71
CA ARG A 39 -10.61 -8.00 13.91
C ARG A 39 -10.37 -7.21 15.21
N PRO A 40 -9.18 -6.67 15.50
CA PRO A 40 -8.93 -5.96 16.75
C PRO A 40 -9.87 -4.76 16.95
N SER A 41 -10.30 -4.11 15.87
CA SER A 41 -11.24 -2.98 15.97
C SER A 41 -12.60 -3.37 16.57
N LEU A 42 -13.05 -4.59 16.32
CA LEU A 42 -14.31 -5.10 16.88
C LEU A 42 -14.19 -5.29 18.40
N TYR A 43 -13.08 -5.89 18.84
CA TYR A 43 -12.83 -6.08 20.28
C TYR A 43 -12.68 -4.75 21.01
N LEU A 44 -11.97 -3.79 20.41
CA LEU A 44 -11.83 -2.46 21.00
C LEU A 44 -13.19 -1.74 21.13
N LYS A 45 -14.01 -1.78 20.10
CA LYS A 45 -15.36 -1.18 20.15
C LYS A 45 -16.23 -1.83 21.21
N ALA A 46 -16.22 -3.16 21.32
CA ALA A 46 -16.94 -3.88 22.36
C ALA A 46 -16.44 -3.52 23.76
N ARG A 47 -15.12 -3.41 23.94
CA ARG A 47 -14.54 -3.03 25.23
C ARG A 47 -14.89 -1.60 25.64
N LEU A 48 -14.79 -0.65 24.71
CA LEU A 48 -15.18 0.74 24.93
C LEU A 48 -16.67 0.87 25.27
N ALA A 49 -17.53 0.10 24.60
CA ALA A 49 -18.95 0.04 24.93
C ALA A 49 -19.21 -0.44 26.35
N THR A 50 -18.48 -1.48 26.79
CA THR A 50 -18.55 -1.97 28.17
C THR A 50 -18.11 -0.91 29.17
N LEU A 51 -17.03 -0.19 28.90
CA LEU A 51 -16.53 0.88 29.77
C LEU A 51 -17.45 2.10 29.83
N ALA A 52 -18.12 2.45 28.72
CA ALA A 52 -19.08 3.54 28.67
C ALA A 52 -20.36 3.23 29.47
N GLY A 53 -20.68 1.96 29.65
CA GLY A 53 -21.91 1.52 30.33
C GLY A 53 -23.17 2.00 29.61
N PRO A 54 -24.15 2.56 30.33
CA PRO A 54 -25.40 3.04 29.72
C PRO A 54 -25.26 4.41 28.99
N ARG A 55 -24.09 5.01 28.98
CA ARG A 55 -23.85 6.30 28.36
C ARG A 55 -23.61 6.13 26.87
N ALA A 56 -24.22 7.01 26.06
CA ALA A 56 -23.88 7.09 24.66
C ALA A 56 -22.43 7.58 24.51
N PHE A 57 -21.65 6.93 23.62
CA PHE A 57 -20.30 7.35 23.30
C PHE A 57 -20.05 7.24 21.81
N PHE A 58 -19.13 8.05 21.31
CA PHE A 58 -18.66 7.97 19.92
C PHE A 58 -17.33 7.21 19.91
N PRO A 59 -17.29 5.99 19.34
CA PRO A 59 -16.06 5.24 19.27
C PRO A 59 -15.07 5.93 18.31
N PRO A 60 -13.76 5.76 18.52
CA PRO A 60 -12.76 6.24 17.59
C PRO A 60 -12.93 5.57 16.22
N ARG A 61 -12.48 6.24 15.18
CA ARG A 61 -12.41 5.66 13.84
C ARG A 61 -11.33 4.59 13.82
N CYS A 62 -11.67 3.37 13.45
CA CYS A 62 -10.73 2.26 13.39
C CYS A 62 -10.57 1.80 11.94
N PHE A 63 -9.35 1.65 11.51
CA PHE A 63 -8.98 1.14 10.18
C PHE A 63 -8.07 -0.08 10.29
N SER A 64 -8.11 -0.94 9.29
CA SER A 64 -6.95 -1.78 9.00
C SER A 64 -5.88 -0.93 8.28
N LEU A 65 -4.63 -1.38 8.29
CA LEU A 65 -3.55 -0.67 7.62
C LEU A 65 -3.88 -0.38 6.15
N ASP A 66 -4.37 -1.39 5.42
CA ASP A 66 -4.78 -1.21 4.01
C ASP A 66 -5.91 -0.17 3.85
N GLN A 67 -6.90 -0.19 4.76
CA GLN A 67 -7.99 0.80 4.73
C GLN A 67 -7.49 2.21 5.04
N PHE A 68 -6.52 2.33 5.93
CA PHE A 68 -5.94 3.64 6.27
C PHE A 68 -5.14 4.21 5.10
N ILE A 69 -4.33 3.37 4.44
CA ILE A 69 -3.61 3.76 3.22
C ILE A 69 -4.59 4.18 2.12
N ASP A 70 -5.65 3.40 1.91
CA ASP A 70 -6.69 3.73 0.92
C ASP A 70 -7.35 5.09 1.21
N GLU A 71 -7.69 5.35 2.46
CA GLU A 71 -8.29 6.62 2.90
C GLU A 71 -7.34 7.80 2.63
N ILE A 72 -6.05 7.68 2.97
CA ILE A 72 -5.05 8.74 2.74
C ILE A 72 -4.86 8.97 1.24
N ALA A 73 -4.63 7.91 0.45
CA ALA A 73 -4.43 8.03 -0.99
C ALA A 73 -5.61 8.72 -1.70
N ARG A 74 -6.86 8.36 -1.33
CA ARG A 74 -8.06 8.97 -1.91
C ARG A 74 -8.26 10.42 -1.51
N ARG A 75 -7.92 10.79 -0.28
CA ARG A 75 -8.00 12.18 0.17
C ARG A 75 -7.00 13.08 -0.55
N GLN A 76 -5.81 12.57 -0.80
CA GLN A 76 -4.76 13.29 -1.52
C GLN A 76 -5.05 13.39 -3.02
N ASN A 77 -5.74 12.39 -3.57
CA ASN A 77 -6.02 12.29 -5.00
C ASN A 77 -7.53 12.18 -5.27
N PRO A 78 -8.30 13.25 -5.05
CA PRO A 78 -9.74 13.22 -5.27
C PRO A 78 -10.05 12.96 -6.75
N GLY A 79 -10.95 12.02 -7.02
CA GLY A 79 -11.36 11.63 -8.36
C GLY A 79 -10.55 10.47 -8.96
N TYR A 80 -9.60 9.90 -8.24
CA TYR A 80 -8.98 8.63 -8.62
C TYR A 80 -9.87 7.45 -8.25
N ALA A 81 -9.92 6.46 -9.11
CA ALA A 81 -10.67 5.21 -8.92
C ALA A 81 -9.74 4.00 -8.95
N ASP A 82 -10.18 2.91 -8.33
CA ASP A 82 -9.47 1.64 -8.44
C ASP A 82 -9.66 1.04 -9.82
N ILE A 83 -8.56 0.64 -10.46
CA ILE A 83 -8.61 -0.10 -11.71
C ILE A 83 -8.79 -1.60 -11.43
N ASP A 84 -9.61 -2.27 -12.24
CA ASP A 84 -9.71 -3.73 -12.19
C ASP A 84 -8.42 -4.40 -12.68
N HIS A 85 -8.11 -5.56 -12.13
CA HIS A 85 -6.90 -6.31 -12.50
C HIS A 85 -6.88 -6.73 -13.98
N GLY A 86 -8.04 -6.97 -14.59
CA GLY A 86 -8.16 -7.29 -16.01
C GLY A 86 -7.82 -6.09 -16.87
N ASP A 87 -8.35 -4.92 -16.53
CA ASP A 87 -8.10 -3.66 -17.23
C ASP A 87 -6.64 -3.24 -17.07
N ALA A 88 -6.08 -3.36 -15.88
CA ALA A 88 -4.66 -3.10 -15.61
C ALA A 88 -3.75 -4.05 -16.44
N ALA A 89 -4.09 -5.32 -16.53
CA ALA A 89 -3.37 -6.27 -17.36
C ALA A 89 -3.52 -5.95 -18.86
N PHE A 90 -4.66 -5.41 -19.29
CA PHE A 90 -4.87 -4.99 -20.67
C PHE A 90 -4.01 -3.77 -21.03
N ILE A 91 -3.89 -2.80 -20.12
CA ILE A 91 -2.97 -1.67 -20.29
C ILE A 91 -1.53 -2.16 -20.42
N LEU A 92 -1.09 -3.07 -19.53
CA LEU A 92 0.24 -3.67 -19.62
C LEU A 92 0.48 -4.39 -20.94
N PHE A 93 -0.51 -5.12 -21.44
CA PHE A 93 -0.43 -5.76 -22.75
C PHE A 93 -0.20 -4.76 -23.90
N GLY A 94 -0.95 -3.65 -23.88
CA GLY A 94 -0.79 -2.56 -24.86
C GLY A 94 0.60 -1.93 -24.80
N LEU A 95 1.09 -1.64 -23.59
CA LEU A 95 2.41 -1.04 -23.36
C LEU A 95 3.55 -1.94 -23.83
N ILE A 96 3.50 -3.24 -23.51
CA ILE A 96 4.51 -4.21 -23.92
C ILE A 96 4.63 -4.26 -25.43
N ARG A 97 3.50 -4.23 -26.14
CA ARG A 97 3.49 -4.24 -27.61
C ARG A 97 3.97 -2.93 -28.20
N SER A 98 3.56 -1.79 -27.64
CA SER A 98 3.95 -0.48 -28.17
C SER A 98 5.43 -0.14 -27.95
N LEU A 99 5.99 -0.61 -26.84
CA LEU A 99 7.39 -0.37 -26.48
C LEU A 99 8.35 -1.42 -27.05
N GLY A 100 7.84 -2.49 -27.70
CA GLY A 100 8.66 -3.62 -28.12
C GLY A 100 9.35 -4.35 -26.98
N ALA A 101 8.87 -4.13 -25.74
CA ALA A 101 9.44 -4.79 -24.57
C ALA A 101 9.11 -6.28 -24.62
N PHE A 102 10.08 -7.10 -24.23
CA PHE A 102 9.96 -8.56 -24.27
C PHE A 102 9.77 -9.17 -25.65
N GLU A 103 10.21 -8.51 -26.72
CA GLU A 103 10.09 -9.03 -28.11
C GLU A 103 10.65 -10.46 -28.27
N ARG A 104 11.69 -10.80 -27.51
CA ARG A 104 12.28 -12.14 -27.49
C ARG A 104 11.49 -13.15 -26.64
N HIS A 105 10.47 -12.70 -25.94
CA HIS A 105 9.62 -13.58 -25.14
C HIS A 105 8.53 -14.20 -26.02
N ALA A 106 8.30 -15.49 -25.85
CA ALA A 106 7.30 -16.24 -26.61
C ALA A 106 5.85 -15.70 -26.49
N LEU A 107 5.60 -14.78 -25.57
CA LEU A 107 4.30 -14.16 -25.30
C LEU A 107 4.07 -12.86 -26.08
N ALA A 108 5.12 -12.22 -26.63
CA ALA A 108 5.00 -10.93 -27.30
C ALA A 108 4.14 -10.97 -28.59
N GLY A 109 4.11 -12.13 -29.27
CA GLY A 109 3.32 -12.34 -30.49
C GLY A 109 1.92 -12.91 -30.28
N LYS A 110 1.51 -13.20 -29.04
CA LYS A 110 0.23 -13.85 -28.71
C LYS A 110 -0.89 -12.85 -28.48
N GLY A 111 -2.13 -13.33 -28.48
CA GLY A 111 -3.30 -12.54 -28.14
C GLY A 111 -3.38 -12.21 -26.64
N PHE A 112 -4.25 -11.27 -26.27
CA PHE A 112 -4.46 -10.88 -24.87
C PHE A 112 -4.85 -12.05 -23.95
N GLY A 113 -5.64 -13.01 -24.46
CA GLY A 113 -6.04 -14.19 -23.68
C GLY A 113 -4.84 -15.01 -23.20
N ASP A 114 -3.85 -15.21 -24.08
CA ASP A 114 -2.61 -15.94 -23.72
C ASP A 114 -1.71 -15.13 -22.79
N PHE A 115 -1.74 -13.81 -22.93
CA PHE A 115 -0.98 -12.88 -22.12
C PHE A 115 -1.54 -12.74 -20.71
N LEU A 116 -2.86 -12.85 -20.51
CA LEU A 116 -3.57 -12.47 -19.28
C LEU A 116 -2.99 -13.10 -18.03
N HIS A 117 -2.64 -14.39 -18.08
CA HIS A 117 -2.05 -15.09 -16.93
C HIS A 117 -0.70 -14.48 -16.54
N TRP A 118 0.19 -14.32 -17.51
CA TRP A 118 1.49 -13.69 -17.29
C TRP A 118 1.36 -12.20 -16.92
N GLY A 119 0.45 -11.49 -17.56
CA GLY A 119 0.16 -10.07 -17.26
C GLY A 119 -0.24 -9.83 -15.81
N ARG A 120 -1.04 -10.75 -15.23
CA ARG A 120 -1.38 -10.71 -13.80
C ARG A 120 -0.18 -10.92 -12.88
N HIS A 121 0.75 -11.79 -13.25
CA HIS A 121 1.99 -11.97 -12.51
C HIS A 121 2.88 -10.72 -12.60
N LEU A 122 3.00 -10.14 -13.78
CA LEU A 122 3.74 -8.90 -13.98
C LEU A 122 3.13 -7.75 -13.16
N LEU A 123 1.81 -7.58 -13.21
CA LEU A 123 1.10 -6.60 -12.40
C LEU A 123 1.37 -6.79 -10.91
N SER A 124 1.25 -8.04 -10.43
CA SER A 124 1.52 -8.37 -9.03
C SER A 124 2.97 -8.09 -8.64
N PHE A 125 3.91 -8.28 -9.55
CA PHE A 125 5.32 -7.97 -9.32
C PHE A 125 5.55 -6.45 -9.26
N ILE A 126 4.97 -5.68 -10.18
CA ILE A 126 5.02 -4.21 -10.17
C ILE A 126 4.41 -3.67 -8.86
N ASP A 127 3.22 -4.15 -8.47
CA ASP A 127 2.58 -3.75 -7.22
C ASP A 127 3.46 -4.05 -5.98
N ARG A 128 4.21 -5.17 -5.99
CA ARG A 128 5.14 -5.47 -4.89
C ARG A 128 6.31 -4.50 -4.86
N LEU A 129 6.91 -4.17 -6.00
CA LEU A 129 7.96 -3.17 -6.08
C LEU A 129 7.49 -1.82 -5.53
N ASP A 130 6.26 -1.44 -5.89
CA ASP A 130 5.63 -0.21 -5.42
C ASP A 130 5.40 -0.23 -3.90
N MET A 131 4.88 -1.35 -3.39
CA MET A 131 4.62 -1.54 -1.95
C MET A 131 5.89 -1.54 -1.10
N GLU A 132 7.00 -2.05 -1.63
CA GLU A 132 8.30 -2.08 -0.96
C GLU A 132 9.11 -0.79 -1.18
N GLY A 133 8.57 0.17 -1.94
CA GLY A 133 9.25 1.43 -2.24
C GLY A 133 10.52 1.25 -3.08
N ILE A 134 10.59 0.17 -3.89
CA ILE A 134 11.74 -0.10 -4.74
C ILE A 134 11.72 0.84 -5.93
N GLU A 135 12.73 1.70 -6.04
CA GLU A 135 12.88 2.60 -7.18
C GLU A 135 13.35 1.86 -8.45
N ASN A 136 12.98 2.41 -9.61
CA ASN A 136 13.42 1.87 -10.90
C ASN A 136 14.94 1.90 -11.07
N SER A 137 15.62 2.87 -10.47
CA SER A 137 17.07 2.95 -10.40
C SER A 137 17.71 1.72 -9.75
N ALA A 138 17.07 1.17 -8.72
CA ALA A 138 17.54 -0.04 -8.04
C ALA A 138 17.45 -1.28 -8.94
N LEU A 139 16.41 -1.37 -9.78
CA LEU A 139 16.24 -2.47 -10.74
C LEU A 139 17.33 -2.47 -11.82
N VAL A 140 17.66 -1.30 -12.35
CA VAL A 140 18.68 -1.15 -13.41
C VAL A 140 20.09 -1.33 -12.86
N ASN A 141 20.33 -1.05 -11.58
CA ASN A 141 21.65 -1.13 -10.95
C ASN A 141 21.91 -2.49 -10.27
N VAL A 142 21.06 -3.49 -10.43
CA VAL A 142 21.33 -4.85 -9.88
C VAL A 142 22.68 -5.38 -10.36
N GLU A 143 23.08 -5.11 -11.60
CA GLU A 143 24.42 -5.43 -12.14
C GLU A 143 25.57 -4.80 -11.33
N ARG A 144 25.43 -3.52 -10.95
CA ARG A 144 26.46 -2.82 -10.16
C ARG A 144 26.54 -3.32 -8.73
N ASN A 145 25.41 -3.78 -8.17
CA ASN A 145 25.35 -4.32 -6.81
C ASN A 145 25.77 -5.80 -6.77
N ALA A 146 25.69 -6.51 -7.87
CA ALA A 146 26.20 -7.89 -8.02
C ALA A 146 27.75 -7.98 -8.07
N SER A 147 28.44 -6.85 -8.06
CA SER A 147 29.93 -6.81 -7.98
C SER A 147 30.49 -7.44 -6.71
N ILE A 148 29.65 -7.97 -5.81
CA ILE A 148 30.01 -8.75 -4.63
C ILE A 148 29.92 -10.26 -4.93
N GLY A 149 30.35 -10.69 -6.12
CA GLY A 149 30.67 -12.12 -6.33
C GLY A 149 29.65 -13.01 -7.02
N TYR A 150 28.58 -12.48 -7.57
CA TYR A 150 27.64 -13.24 -8.40
C TYR A 150 27.48 -12.58 -9.78
N ASP A 151 27.84 -13.29 -10.84
CA ASP A 151 27.49 -12.90 -12.21
C ASP A 151 25.97 -13.01 -12.39
N VAL A 152 25.30 -11.87 -12.53
CA VAL A 152 23.89 -11.86 -12.90
C VAL A 152 23.80 -12.15 -14.40
N PRO A 153 23.06 -13.18 -14.84
CA PRO A 153 22.90 -13.46 -16.26
C PRO A 153 22.36 -12.25 -17.02
N GLN A 154 22.90 -11.97 -18.21
CA GLN A 154 22.49 -10.83 -19.03
C GLN A 154 20.97 -10.81 -19.31
N SER A 155 20.35 -11.99 -19.43
CA SER A 155 18.90 -12.13 -19.60
C SER A 155 18.08 -11.58 -18.42
N ILE A 156 18.62 -11.61 -17.19
CA ILE A 156 17.97 -11.04 -16.01
C ILE A 156 18.07 -9.51 -16.05
N ASN A 157 19.20 -8.96 -16.46
CA ASN A 157 19.40 -7.52 -16.58
C ASN A 157 18.48 -6.92 -17.66
N GLU A 158 18.37 -7.57 -18.81
CA GLU A 158 17.41 -7.19 -19.87
C GLU A 158 15.96 -7.25 -19.35
N LEU A 159 15.61 -8.28 -18.59
CA LEU A 159 14.30 -8.42 -17.96
C LEU A 159 13.99 -7.27 -17.00
N LEU A 160 14.92 -6.95 -16.09
CA LEU A 160 14.75 -5.90 -15.10
C LEU A 160 14.67 -4.50 -15.75
N SER A 161 15.47 -4.25 -16.79
CA SER A 161 15.42 -3.02 -17.58
C SER A 161 14.07 -2.85 -18.27
N ASN A 162 13.55 -3.92 -18.88
CA ASN A 162 12.22 -3.92 -19.50
C ASN A 162 11.11 -3.69 -18.46
N ILE A 163 11.20 -4.30 -17.30
CA ILE A 163 10.25 -4.09 -16.20
C ILE A 163 10.28 -2.63 -15.73
N SER A 164 11.46 -2.04 -15.57
CA SER A 164 11.61 -0.64 -15.18
C SER A 164 10.94 0.30 -16.19
N LEU A 165 11.17 0.08 -17.49
CA LEU A 165 10.55 0.85 -18.56
C LEU A 165 9.03 0.74 -18.57
N ILE A 166 8.52 -0.50 -18.51
CA ILE A 166 7.07 -0.76 -18.51
C ILE A 166 6.41 -0.18 -17.27
N ARG A 167 7.02 -0.32 -16.08
CA ARG A 167 6.50 0.24 -14.83
C ARG A 167 6.39 1.76 -14.91
N SER A 168 7.39 2.46 -15.45
CA SER A 168 7.35 3.91 -15.62
C SER A 168 6.19 4.35 -16.52
N GLU A 169 6.03 3.70 -17.68
CA GLU A 169 4.94 4.01 -18.60
C GLU A 169 3.57 3.60 -18.03
N PHE A 170 3.50 2.50 -17.31
CA PHE A 170 2.29 2.06 -16.65
C PHE A 170 1.82 3.08 -15.60
N HIS A 171 2.72 3.57 -14.75
CA HIS A 171 2.39 4.63 -13.78
C HIS A 171 1.94 5.92 -14.49
N ARG A 172 2.55 6.29 -15.61
CA ARG A 172 2.12 7.44 -16.40
C ARG A 172 0.68 7.28 -16.90
N VAL A 173 0.36 6.13 -17.49
CA VAL A 173 -1.00 5.84 -17.98
C VAL A 173 -2.03 5.80 -16.86
N LEU A 174 -1.67 5.20 -15.70
CA LEU A 174 -2.53 5.20 -14.53
C LEU A 174 -2.81 6.62 -14.02
N GLY A 175 -1.78 7.47 -13.99
CA GLY A 175 -1.92 8.88 -13.59
C GLY A 175 -2.84 9.68 -14.53
N GLU A 176 -2.68 9.51 -15.84
CA GLU A 176 -3.52 10.15 -16.86
C GLU A 176 -4.98 9.69 -16.76
N GLY A 177 -5.20 8.39 -16.51
CA GLY A 177 -6.52 7.81 -16.34
C GLY A 177 -7.14 8.05 -14.96
N ARG A 178 -6.38 8.61 -14.02
CA ARG A 178 -6.75 8.76 -12.61
C ARG A 178 -7.13 7.42 -11.98
N TRP A 179 -6.29 6.44 -12.17
CA TRP A 179 -6.48 5.09 -11.65
C TRP A 179 -5.43 4.72 -10.61
N PHE A 180 -5.89 3.91 -9.65
CA PHE A 180 -5.03 3.30 -8.67
C PHE A 180 -4.96 1.78 -8.86
N THR A 181 -3.75 1.25 -8.77
CA THR A 181 -3.50 -0.13 -8.35
C THR A 181 -3.26 -0.17 -6.85
N ARG A 182 -3.08 -1.36 -6.28
CA ARG A 182 -2.71 -1.50 -4.87
C ARG A 182 -1.36 -0.85 -4.56
N GLY A 183 -0.39 -1.02 -5.45
CA GLY A 183 0.95 -0.46 -5.32
C GLY A 183 0.95 1.06 -5.39
N THR A 184 0.32 1.63 -6.42
CA THR A 184 0.30 3.09 -6.63
C THR A 184 -0.47 3.84 -5.54
N LYS A 185 -1.48 3.23 -4.89
CA LYS A 185 -2.09 3.81 -3.68
C LYS A 185 -1.08 3.98 -2.56
N ARG A 186 -0.20 3.00 -2.38
CA ARG A 186 0.80 3.06 -1.33
C ARG A 186 1.84 4.15 -1.60
N ILE A 187 2.28 4.27 -2.85
CA ILE A 187 3.13 5.38 -3.28
C ILE A 187 2.42 6.70 -3.00
N ALA A 188 1.20 6.89 -3.48
CA ALA A 188 0.43 8.11 -3.31
C ALA A 188 0.21 8.48 -1.82
N ALA A 189 0.08 7.49 -0.93
CA ALA A 189 -0.08 7.75 0.50
C ALA A 189 1.21 8.21 1.19
N VAL A 190 2.39 7.96 0.59
CA VAL A 190 3.71 8.22 1.18
C VAL A 190 4.42 9.42 0.56
N GLU A 191 4.21 9.68 -0.74
CA GLU A 191 4.98 10.67 -1.52
C GLU A 191 4.76 12.13 -1.14
N GLU A 192 3.65 12.49 -0.54
CA GLU A 192 3.53 13.84 -0.01
C GLU A 192 4.35 13.97 1.28
N THR A 193 5.53 14.55 1.15
CA THR A 193 6.43 15.04 2.20
C THR A 193 5.79 16.14 3.05
N GLY A 194 4.73 15.88 3.59
CA GLY A 194 3.87 16.67 4.44
C GLY A 194 2.58 15.90 4.49
N VAL A 195 2.61 14.70 5.13
CA VAL A 195 1.36 14.06 5.56
C VAL A 195 0.59 15.15 6.30
N ARG A 196 -0.19 15.94 5.58
CA ARG A 196 -1.22 16.74 6.20
C ARG A 196 -2.15 15.70 6.80
N VAL A 197 -1.84 15.38 8.06
CA VAL A 197 -2.82 14.70 8.90
C VAL A 197 -4.09 15.53 8.67
N PRO A 198 -5.14 14.95 8.11
CA PRO A 198 -6.34 15.70 7.83
C PRO A 198 -6.73 16.49 9.07
N ASP A 199 -7.12 17.75 8.93
CA ASP A 199 -7.39 18.67 10.03
C ASP A 199 -8.43 18.11 11.02
N ASP A 200 -9.23 17.11 10.58
CA ASP A 200 -10.17 16.34 11.40
C ASP A 200 -9.49 15.25 12.24
N LEU A 201 -8.20 14.97 12.04
CA LEU A 201 -7.43 13.97 12.78
C LEU A 201 -6.50 14.64 13.81
N ARG A 202 -6.88 14.56 15.07
CA ARG A 202 -6.03 15.06 16.17
C ARG A 202 -4.95 14.06 16.57
N ARG A 203 -5.24 12.77 16.38
CA ARG A 203 -4.35 11.68 16.79
C ARG A 203 -4.52 10.48 15.87
N VAL A 204 -3.40 9.86 15.51
CA VAL A 204 -3.35 8.54 14.87
C VAL A 204 -2.55 7.60 15.75
N VAL A 205 -3.15 6.48 16.11
CA VAL A 205 -2.51 5.41 16.92
C VAL A 205 -2.33 4.19 16.03
N PHE A 206 -1.10 3.83 15.75
CA PHE A 206 -0.78 2.56 15.12
C PHE A 206 -0.57 1.50 16.21
N ALA A 207 -1.32 0.42 16.14
CA ALA A 207 -1.35 -0.58 17.21
C ALA A 207 -1.23 -2.01 16.71
N GLY A 208 -0.38 -2.81 17.35
CA GLY A 208 -0.19 -4.22 17.03
C GLY A 208 0.55 -4.46 15.73
N LEU A 209 1.35 -3.49 15.25
CA LEU A 209 2.26 -3.66 14.13
C LEU A 209 3.55 -4.27 14.67
N PHE A 210 3.83 -5.51 14.27
CA PHE A 210 5.04 -6.23 14.63
C PHE A 210 6.01 -6.21 13.45
N GLY A 211 7.28 -5.88 13.71
CA GLY A 211 8.33 -5.91 12.70
C GLY A 211 8.43 -4.65 11.85
N LEU A 212 8.18 -3.49 12.43
CA LEU A 212 8.58 -2.20 11.86
C LEU A 212 10.07 -1.96 12.05
#